data_f4cfcc51524667303bf734ab233b3bf2
#
_entry.id   f4cfcc51524667303bf734ab233b3bf2
#
_cell.length_a   1.000
_cell.length_b   1.000
_cell.length_c   1.000
_cell.angle_alpha   90.00
_cell.angle_beta   90.00
_cell.angle_gamma   90.00
#
_symmetry.space_group_name_H-M   'P 1'
#
loop_
_entity.id
_entity.type
_entity.pdbx_description
1 polymer ?
#
loop_
_entity_poly.entity_id
_entity_poly.type
_entity_poly.pdbx_seq_one_letter_code
_entity_poly.pdbx_strand_id
1 'polypeptide(L)'
;MTLSDTIRLIETVAAAQPSIHSIVRNDIFRLNALPDAKYGVFGWTQGQHSTTIDANLYTFRFTFFYIDRLTEDFGNQVEIQSVGISTLDNVLRMLDAKGVFTFGDWNFTTFNQRFLDECAGVFCSVALQVPVDMVCDEDYFDFNDDFNEDFNTNIY
;
A
#
# COMPACT_ATOMS: atom_id res chain seq x y z
N MET A 1 -7.15 6.58 -10.71
CA MET A 1 -7.00 6.30 -9.25
C MET A 1 -5.66 6.81 -8.77
N THR A 2 -5.65 7.67 -7.79
CA THR A 2 -4.43 8.25 -7.20
C THR A 2 -3.81 7.32 -6.14
N LEU A 3 -2.56 7.59 -5.74
CA LEU A 3 -1.93 6.92 -4.60
C LEU A 3 -2.74 7.11 -3.31
N SER A 4 -3.30 8.29 -3.10
CA SER A 4 -4.14 8.59 -1.92
C SER A 4 -5.42 7.75 -1.90
N ASP A 5 -6.07 7.59 -3.06
CA ASP A 5 -7.28 6.75 -3.17
C ASP A 5 -6.95 5.28 -2.94
N THR A 6 -5.79 4.83 -3.45
CA THR A 6 -5.28 3.47 -3.24
C THR A 6 -5.05 3.20 -1.75
N ILE A 7 -4.37 4.10 -1.04
CA ILE A 7 -4.14 3.97 0.41
C ILE A 7 -5.46 3.93 1.19
N ARG A 8 -6.39 4.84 0.85
CA ARG A 8 -7.72 4.86 1.50
C ARG A 8 -8.47 3.54 1.31
N LEU A 9 -8.40 2.97 0.11
CA LEU A 9 -9.06 1.69 -0.19
C LEU A 9 -8.40 0.54 0.59
N ILE A 10 -7.07 0.49 0.65
CA ILE A 10 -6.32 -0.50 1.45
C ILE A 10 -6.76 -0.43 2.92
N GLU A 11 -6.77 0.75 3.52
CA GLU A 11 -7.16 0.94 4.92
C GLU A 11 -8.63 0.57 5.17
N THR A 12 -9.52 0.89 4.24
CA THR A 12 -10.94 0.53 4.33
C THR A 12 -11.14 -0.99 4.32
N VAL A 13 -10.45 -1.69 3.43
CA VAL A 13 -10.51 -3.16 3.34
C VAL A 13 -9.88 -3.81 4.57
N ALA A 14 -8.74 -3.29 5.05
CA ALA A 14 -8.08 -3.79 6.24
C ALA A 14 -8.96 -3.59 7.49
N ALA A 15 -9.57 -2.42 7.66
CA ALA A 15 -10.44 -2.13 8.80
C ALA A 15 -11.70 -3.03 8.86
N ALA A 16 -12.09 -3.61 7.73
CA ALA A 16 -13.21 -4.56 7.68
C ALA A 16 -12.84 -5.97 8.17
N GLN A 17 -11.55 -6.26 8.40
CA GLN A 17 -11.12 -7.58 8.89
C GLN A 17 -11.31 -7.68 10.40
N PRO A 18 -11.98 -8.74 10.90
CA PRO A 18 -12.24 -8.88 12.33
C PRO A 18 -10.98 -9.08 13.18
N SER A 19 -9.89 -9.58 12.60
CA SER A 19 -8.59 -9.78 13.27
C SER A 19 -7.76 -8.49 13.38
N ILE A 20 -8.17 -7.40 12.72
CA ILE A 20 -7.44 -6.13 12.72
C ILE A 20 -8.11 -5.16 13.69
N HIS A 21 -7.37 -4.75 14.71
CA HIS A 21 -7.83 -3.81 15.74
C HIS A 21 -7.15 -2.45 15.67
N SER A 22 -6.00 -2.37 15.02
CA SER A 22 -5.25 -1.12 14.83
C SER A 22 -4.59 -1.09 13.46
N ILE A 23 -4.45 0.11 12.88
CA ILE A 23 -3.76 0.34 11.61
C ILE A 23 -2.58 1.27 11.84
N VAL A 24 -1.38 0.85 11.42
CA VAL A 24 -0.14 1.64 11.48
C VAL A 24 0.27 2.04 10.06
N ARG A 25 0.51 3.33 9.90
CA ARG A 25 0.78 3.94 8.60
C ARG A 25 2.26 4.22 8.41
N ASN A 26 2.77 3.80 7.27
CA ASN A 26 4.06 4.21 6.70
C ASN A 26 5.32 3.83 7.47
N ASP A 27 5.22 3.25 8.66
CA ASP A 27 6.38 2.80 9.43
C ASP A 27 5.96 1.80 10.51
N ILE A 28 6.49 0.58 10.44
CA ILE A 28 6.27 -0.45 11.46
C ILE A 28 6.78 -0.02 12.84
N PHE A 29 7.86 0.77 12.90
CA PHE A 29 8.44 1.23 14.17
C PHE A 29 7.57 2.26 14.90
N ARG A 30 6.60 2.86 14.23
CA ARG A 30 5.60 3.71 14.89
C ARG A 30 4.73 2.95 15.88
N LEU A 31 4.68 1.63 15.78
CA LEU A 31 3.98 0.79 16.76
C LEU A 31 4.50 1.04 18.19
N ASN A 32 5.82 1.21 18.33
CA ASN A 32 6.44 1.52 19.62
C ASN A 32 6.07 2.91 20.19
N ALA A 33 5.61 3.81 19.33
CA ALA A 33 5.23 5.18 19.69
C ALA A 33 3.71 5.34 19.92
N LEU A 34 2.92 4.28 19.74
CA LEU A 34 1.48 4.29 19.92
C LEU A 34 1.11 3.56 21.21
N PRO A 35 1.01 4.27 22.36
CA PRO A 35 0.77 3.64 23.67
C PRO A 35 -0.58 2.93 23.75
N ASP A 36 -1.53 3.28 22.88
CA ASP A 36 -2.90 2.75 22.88
C ASP A 36 -3.16 1.77 21.72
N ALA A 37 -2.12 1.31 21.01
CA ALA A 37 -2.28 0.34 19.92
C ALA A 37 -2.87 -0.97 20.47
N LYS A 38 -4.03 -1.35 19.97
CA LYS A 38 -4.61 -2.65 20.24
C LYS A 38 -3.99 -3.68 19.32
N TYR A 39 -3.49 -4.76 19.88
CA TYR A 39 -2.91 -5.85 19.12
C TYR A 39 -3.94 -6.55 18.22
N GLY A 40 -3.47 -7.22 17.20
CA GLY A 40 -4.04 -7.44 15.92
C GLY A 40 -3.78 -6.20 15.06
N VAL A 41 -2.50 -5.89 14.81
CA VAL A 41 -2.09 -4.67 14.11
C VAL A 41 -1.86 -4.99 12.64
N PHE A 42 -2.58 -4.30 11.78
CA PHE A 42 -2.25 -4.20 10.37
C PHE A 42 -1.42 -2.94 10.13
N GLY A 43 -0.43 -3.06 9.28
CA GLY A 43 0.34 -1.90 8.87
C GLY A 43 0.77 -2.00 7.41
N TRP A 44 1.18 -0.86 6.88
CA TRP A 44 1.72 -0.77 5.55
C TRP A 44 2.88 0.23 5.49
N THR A 45 3.84 -0.07 4.63
CA THR A 45 4.89 0.85 4.24
C THR A 45 4.91 1.00 2.73
N GLN A 46 5.34 2.14 2.24
CA GLN A 46 5.49 2.40 0.81
C GLN A 46 6.87 1.95 0.33
N GLY A 47 6.90 1.33 -0.84
CA GLY A 47 8.11 1.08 -1.60
C GLY A 47 8.29 2.10 -2.72
N GLN A 48 9.15 1.78 -3.66
CA GLN A 48 9.38 2.60 -4.85
C GLN A 48 8.21 2.44 -5.83
N HIS A 49 7.50 3.51 -6.09
CA HIS A 49 6.46 3.55 -7.12
C HIS A 49 7.06 3.78 -8.51
N SER A 50 6.37 3.32 -9.54
CA SER A 50 6.81 3.48 -10.92
C SER A 50 5.64 3.69 -11.87
N THR A 51 5.95 4.27 -13.03
CA THR A 51 5.01 4.42 -14.15
C THR A 51 5.54 3.61 -15.32
N THR A 52 4.67 2.85 -15.98
CA THR A 52 4.98 2.15 -17.21
C THR A 52 4.28 2.90 -18.35
N ILE A 53 5.06 3.62 -19.16
CA ILE A 53 4.54 4.53 -20.20
C ILE A 53 3.79 3.74 -21.28
N ASP A 54 4.40 2.67 -21.79
CA ASP A 54 3.81 1.89 -22.90
C ASP A 54 2.49 1.21 -22.53
N ALA A 55 2.29 0.89 -21.26
CA ALA A 55 1.08 0.26 -20.77
C ALA A 55 0.10 1.23 -20.09
N ASN A 56 0.45 2.50 -19.95
CA ASN A 56 -0.32 3.50 -19.20
C ASN A 56 -0.71 3.00 -17.80
N LEU A 57 0.26 2.47 -17.05
CA LEU A 57 0.05 1.91 -15.72
C LEU A 57 0.90 2.61 -14.67
N TYR A 58 0.29 2.92 -13.54
CA TYR A 58 1.01 3.16 -12.28
C TYR A 58 1.21 1.83 -11.56
N THR A 59 2.40 1.63 -11.01
CA THR A 59 2.69 0.53 -10.11
C THR A 59 2.99 1.09 -8.73
N PHE A 60 2.07 0.91 -7.81
CA PHE A 60 2.23 1.28 -6.40
C PHE A 60 2.71 0.07 -5.62
N ARG A 61 3.88 0.19 -4.97
CA ARG A 61 4.47 -0.89 -4.18
C ARG A 61 4.28 -0.62 -2.71
N PHE A 62 3.81 -1.64 -2.02
CA PHE A 62 3.61 -1.64 -0.57
C PHE A 62 4.20 -2.89 0.05
N THR A 63 4.55 -2.79 1.31
CA THR A 63 4.73 -3.96 2.18
C THR A 63 3.63 -3.89 3.24
N PHE A 64 2.77 -4.89 3.25
CA PHE A 64 1.76 -5.09 4.27
C PHE A 64 2.30 -5.99 5.36
N PHE A 65 1.94 -5.74 6.60
CA PHE A 65 2.30 -6.59 7.71
C PHE A 65 1.14 -6.74 8.69
N TYR A 66 1.11 -7.88 9.33
CA TYR A 66 0.24 -8.20 10.46
C TYR A 66 1.09 -8.58 11.64
N ILE A 67 0.82 -7.98 12.80
CA ILE A 67 1.58 -8.18 14.02
C ILE A 67 0.62 -8.42 15.18
N ASP A 68 0.96 -9.39 16.02
CA ASP A 68 0.28 -9.62 17.30
C ASP A 68 1.28 -9.94 18.40
N ARG A 69 0.81 -9.85 19.63
CA ARG A 69 1.63 -10.00 20.83
C ARG A 69 1.85 -11.47 21.16
N LEU A 70 3.10 -11.81 21.44
CA LEU A 70 3.45 -13.13 21.95
C LEU A 70 3.00 -13.28 23.41
N THR A 71 2.57 -14.48 23.78
CA THR A 71 2.43 -14.86 25.18
C THR A 71 3.79 -15.04 25.84
N GLU A 72 3.84 -14.99 27.18
CA GLU A 72 5.10 -15.09 27.94
C GLU A 72 5.91 -16.35 27.63
N ASP A 73 5.24 -17.43 27.25
CA ASP A 73 5.86 -18.72 26.88
C ASP A 73 6.13 -18.87 25.39
N PHE A 74 5.84 -17.83 24.59
CA PHE A 74 5.92 -17.86 23.12
C PHE A 74 5.07 -18.94 22.43
N GLY A 75 4.15 -19.57 23.16
CA GLY A 75 3.36 -20.70 22.66
C GLY A 75 2.41 -20.38 21.53
N ASN A 76 2.00 -19.10 21.39
CA ASN A 76 1.05 -18.64 20.37
C ASN A 76 1.70 -18.13 19.08
N GLN A 77 3.01 -18.28 18.90
CA GLN A 77 3.74 -17.74 17.74
C GLN A 77 3.17 -18.26 16.40
N VAL A 78 3.02 -19.57 16.26
CA VAL A 78 2.52 -20.18 15.02
C VAL A 78 1.07 -19.80 14.76
N GLU A 79 0.27 -19.65 15.80
CA GLU A 79 -1.11 -19.19 15.69
C GLU A 79 -1.17 -17.75 15.16
N ILE A 80 -0.37 -16.83 15.70
CA ILE A 80 -0.27 -15.45 15.21
C ILE A 80 0.12 -15.43 13.73
N GLN A 81 1.12 -16.22 13.35
CA GLN A 81 1.59 -16.30 11.96
C GLN A 81 0.51 -16.87 11.04
N SER A 82 -0.22 -17.87 11.47
CA SER A 82 -1.34 -18.46 10.73
C SER A 82 -2.48 -17.46 10.54
N VAL A 83 -2.88 -16.76 11.59
CA VAL A 83 -3.89 -15.69 11.53
C VAL A 83 -3.40 -14.56 10.64
N GLY A 84 -2.14 -14.18 10.73
CA GLY A 84 -1.54 -13.13 9.92
C GLY A 84 -1.56 -13.45 8.43
N ILE A 85 -1.18 -14.68 8.03
CA ILE A 85 -1.26 -15.12 6.63
C ILE A 85 -2.71 -15.04 6.13
N SER A 86 -3.64 -15.61 6.88
CA SER A 86 -5.05 -15.60 6.51
C SER A 86 -5.62 -14.17 6.41
N THR A 87 -5.26 -13.30 7.34
CA THR A 87 -5.72 -11.90 7.36
C THR A 87 -5.17 -11.12 6.17
N LEU A 88 -3.86 -11.21 5.89
CA LEU A 88 -3.26 -10.52 4.75
C LEU A 88 -3.77 -11.07 3.41
N ASP A 89 -3.94 -12.39 3.29
CA ASP A 89 -4.52 -13.00 2.09
C ASP A 89 -5.95 -12.51 1.84
N ASN A 90 -6.77 -12.43 2.89
CA ASN A 90 -8.12 -11.89 2.79
C ASN A 90 -8.13 -10.41 2.36
N VAL A 91 -7.26 -9.59 2.90
CA VAL A 91 -7.11 -8.17 2.48
C VAL A 91 -6.79 -8.09 1.00
N LEU A 92 -5.81 -8.88 0.53
CA LEU A 92 -5.40 -8.88 -0.88
C LEU A 92 -6.50 -9.39 -1.81
N ARG A 93 -7.19 -10.47 -1.44
CA ARG A 93 -8.34 -10.98 -2.22
C ARG A 93 -9.49 -9.99 -2.27
N MET A 94 -9.77 -9.28 -1.20
CA MET A 94 -10.80 -8.23 -1.19
C MET A 94 -10.41 -7.04 -2.06
N LEU A 95 -9.13 -6.67 -2.09
CA LEU A 95 -8.63 -5.64 -3.01
C LEU A 95 -8.72 -6.10 -4.47
N ASP A 96 -8.37 -7.36 -4.76
CA ASP A 96 -8.49 -7.96 -6.07
C ASP A 96 -9.96 -7.98 -6.54
N ALA A 97 -10.87 -8.37 -5.66
CA ALA A 97 -12.30 -8.40 -5.94
C ALA A 97 -12.92 -7.03 -6.27
N LYS A 98 -12.24 -5.92 -5.93
CA LYS A 98 -12.66 -4.57 -6.35
C LYS A 98 -12.50 -4.35 -7.85
N GLY A 99 -11.65 -5.15 -8.53
CA GLY A 99 -11.47 -5.07 -9.98
C GLY A 99 -10.75 -3.80 -10.48
N VAL A 100 -10.15 -3.04 -9.58
CA VAL A 100 -9.44 -1.78 -9.89
C VAL A 100 -7.94 -1.94 -9.98
N PHE A 101 -7.42 -3.06 -9.48
CA PHE A 101 -6.00 -3.38 -9.47
C PHE A 101 -5.71 -4.61 -10.32
N THR A 102 -4.52 -4.64 -10.92
CA THR A 102 -3.91 -5.87 -11.41
C THR A 102 -2.80 -6.24 -10.44
N PHE A 103 -2.80 -7.49 -9.99
CA PHE A 103 -1.83 -8.05 -9.07
C PHE A 103 -0.94 -9.06 -9.78
N GLY A 104 0.30 -9.20 -9.29
CA GLY A 104 1.09 -10.42 -9.47
C GLY A 104 0.84 -11.40 -8.34
N ASP A 105 1.67 -12.44 -8.27
CA ASP A 105 1.69 -13.36 -7.14
C ASP A 105 2.16 -12.62 -5.88
N TRP A 106 1.62 -13.04 -4.73
CA TRP A 106 2.07 -12.53 -3.44
C TRP A 106 2.57 -13.66 -2.54
N ASN A 107 3.59 -13.36 -1.77
CA ASN A 107 4.24 -14.31 -0.88
C ASN A 107 4.26 -13.76 0.55
N PHE A 108 4.11 -14.64 1.52
CA PHE A 108 4.12 -14.31 2.92
C PHE A 108 5.44 -14.73 3.56
N THR A 109 6.01 -13.83 4.37
CA THR A 109 7.19 -14.10 5.18
C THR A 109 6.84 -13.91 6.64
N THR A 110 7.06 -14.93 7.45
CA THR A 110 6.85 -14.89 8.90
C THR A 110 8.07 -14.30 9.59
N PHE A 111 7.85 -13.61 10.68
CA PHE A 111 8.91 -13.06 11.50
C PHE A 111 8.58 -13.11 12.99
N ASN A 112 9.64 -13.12 13.80
CA ASN A 112 9.60 -12.82 15.21
C ASN A 112 10.49 -11.64 15.47
N GLN A 113 9.94 -10.56 15.97
CA GLN A 113 10.70 -9.38 16.32
C GLN A 113 10.41 -8.99 17.76
N ARG A 114 11.48 -8.58 18.44
CA ARG A 114 11.38 -7.93 19.74
C ARG A 114 11.29 -6.43 19.48
N PHE A 115 10.08 -5.92 19.64
CA PHE A 115 9.86 -4.50 19.88
C PHE A 115 9.97 -4.23 21.41
N LEU A 116 9.46 -3.11 21.86
CA LEU A 116 9.26 -2.90 23.31
C LEU A 116 8.38 -4.01 23.90
N ASP A 117 7.42 -4.50 23.13
CA ASP A 117 6.66 -5.70 23.40
C ASP A 117 7.11 -6.82 22.45
N GLU A 118 7.20 -8.04 22.98
CA GLU A 118 7.53 -9.21 22.15
C GLU A 118 6.37 -9.54 21.23
N CYS A 119 6.62 -9.50 19.93
CA CYS A 119 5.62 -9.67 18.87
C CYS A 119 6.08 -10.70 17.85
N ALA A 120 5.12 -11.37 17.23
CA ALA A 120 5.29 -12.15 16.03
C ALA A 120 4.38 -11.61 14.93
N GLY A 121 4.68 -11.96 13.69
CA GLY A 121 3.85 -11.50 12.61
C GLY A 121 4.24 -12.07 11.25
N VAL A 122 3.64 -11.47 10.25
CA VAL A 122 3.79 -11.80 8.83
C VAL A 122 3.87 -10.52 8.04
N PHE A 123 4.68 -10.51 7.00
CA PHE A 123 4.64 -9.45 6.00
C PHE A 123 4.52 -10.00 4.58
N CYS A 124 4.01 -9.15 3.70
CA CYS A 124 3.83 -9.45 2.29
C CYS A 124 4.14 -8.18 1.47
N SER A 125 5.04 -8.30 0.49
CA SER A 125 5.30 -7.22 -0.46
C SER A 125 4.41 -7.39 -1.67
N VAL A 126 3.72 -6.31 -2.06
CA VAL A 126 2.77 -6.30 -3.16
C VAL A 126 3.02 -5.15 -4.12
N ALA A 127 2.71 -5.38 -5.39
CA ALA A 127 2.68 -4.36 -6.43
C ALA A 127 1.25 -4.26 -6.95
N LEU A 128 0.64 -3.09 -6.78
CA LEU A 128 -0.70 -2.78 -7.23
C LEU A 128 -0.58 -1.96 -8.52
N GLN A 129 -1.04 -2.54 -9.62
CA GLN A 129 -1.05 -1.83 -10.91
C GLN A 129 -2.43 -1.24 -11.15
N VAL A 130 -2.46 0.04 -11.49
CA VAL A 130 -3.68 0.77 -11.82
C VAL A 130 -3.53 1.48 -13.15
N PRO A 131 -4.57 1.53 -13.99
CA PRO A 131 -4.54 2.36 -15.18
C PRO A 131 -4.30 3.83 -14.83
N VAL A 132 -3.50 4.50 -15.64
CA VAL A 132 -3.37 5.95 -15.59
C VAL A 132 -4.64 6.54 -16.21
N ASP A 133 -5.44 7.23 -15.41
CA ASP A 133 -6.53 8.04 -15.92
C ASP A 133 -5.89 9.28 -16.57
N MET A 134 -5.65 9.23 -17.87
CA MET A 134 -5.27 10.42 -18.62
C MET A 134 -6.51 11.29 -18.74
N VAL A 135 -6.65 12.25 -17.84
CA VAL A 135 -7.48 13.41 -18.08
C VAL A 135 -6.67 14.27 -19.07
N CYS A 136 -6.89 14.04 -20.35
CA CYS A 136 -6.56 15.07 -21.34
C CYS A 136 -7.55 16.21 -21.10
N ASP A 137 -7.16 17.18 -20.31
CA ASP A 137 -7.77 18.50 -20.39
C ASP A 137 -7.32 19.06 -21.75
N GLU A 138 -8.15 18.90 -22.77
CA GLU A 138 -7.89 19.43 -24.13
C GLU A 138 -7.68 20.96 -24.09
N ASP A 139 -8.11 21.63 -23.01
CA ASP A 139 -7.95 23.07 -22.83
C ASP A 139 -6.56 23.48 -22.29
N TYR A 140 -5.67 22.55 -21.94
CA TYR A 140 -4.37 22.89 -21.32
C TYR A 140 -3.19 22.91 -22.28
N PHE A 141 -3.34 22.47 -23.53
CA PHE A 141 -2.32 22.50 -24.56
C PHE A 141 -2.82 23.16 -25.84
N ASP A 142 -3.19 24.44 -25.76
CA ASP A 142 -3.21 25.26 -26.94
C ASP A 142 -1.78 25.73 -27.25
N PHE A 143 -1.00 24.84 -27.86
CA PHE A 143 0.35 25.13 -28.33
C PHE A 143 0.39 26.16 -29.48
N ASN A 144 -0.74 26.65 -29.94
CA ASN A 144 -0.80 27.55 -31.06
C ASN A 144 -0.70 29.04 -30.72
N ASP A 145 -0.94 29.44 -29.49
CA ASP A 145 -0.93 30.87 -29.15
C ASP A 145 0.45 31.42 -28.70
N ASP A 146 1.33 30.56 -28.15
CA ASP A 146 2.62 31.05 -27.63
C ASP A 146 3.79 30.98 -28.62
N PHE A 147 3.65 30.31 -29.77
CA PHE A 147 4.75 30.15 -30.74
C PHE A 147 4.72 31.14 -31.90
N ASN A 148 3.68 31.92 -32.07
CA ASN A 148 3.54 32.81 -33.25
C ASN A 148 3.93 34.28 -33.00
N GLU A 149 4.18 34.72 -31.78
CA GLU A 149 4.51 36.14 -31.51
C GLU A 149 6.01 36.44 -31.46
N ASP A 150 6.88 35.47 -31.18
CA ASP A 150 8.31 35.76 -30.99
C ASP A 150 9.22 35.50 -32.21
N PHE A 151 8.70 34.97 -33.31
CA PHE A 151 9.52 34.68 -34.51
C PHE A 151 9.42 35.73 -35.61
N ASN A 152 8.64 36.81 -35.44
CA ASN A 152 8.42 37.76 -36.52
C ASN A 152 9.05 39.17 -36.33
N THR A 153 9.94 39.34 -35.37
CA THR A 153 10.70 40.57 -35.20
C THR A 153 12.16 40.28 -35.03
N ASN A 154 12.91 40.27 -36.13
CA ASN A 154 14.29 40.69 -36.31
C ASN A 154 15.03 39.78 -37.29
N ILE A 155 14.66 39.93 -38.57
CA ILE A 155 15.60 39.72 -39.67
C ILE A 155 15.66 41.01 -40.46
N TYR A 156 16.55 41.88 -40.07
CA TYR A 156 17.19 42.85 -40.93
C TYR A 156 18.69 42.88 -40.65
#